data_7d96a3b9fe752d7d6ead20638b2e4cb6
#
_entry.id   7d96a3b9fe752d7d6ead20638b2e4cb6
#
_cell.length_a   1.000
_cell.length_b   1.000
_cell.length_c   1.000
_cell.angle_alpha   90.00
_cell.angle_beta   90.00
_cell.angle_gamma   90.00
#
_symmetry.space_group_name_H-M   'P 1'
#
loop_
_entity.id
_entity.type
_entity.pdbx_description
1 polymer ?
#
loop_
_entity_poly.entity_id
_entity_poly.type
_entity_poly.pdbx_seq_one_letter_code
_entity_poly.pdbx_strand_id
1 'polypeptide(L)'
;ELSSKAITSKTRNGKDMLYLSFMPEIDDVYEDSEKEYLFLIDISGSMMGVKLSETKRAVIECLKQLDEGDKFNIIAFDHQFEVMSAHALEYNEKNMQEAEKYINSLRASGGTEILNPIKFALYENTEKVILLFTDGQVGNEKQIIDFVKEHGKNSRIFPFGIDSNVN
;
A
#
# COMPACT_ATOMS: atom_id res chain seq x y z
N GLU A 1 -26.19 -0.94 15.79
CA GLU A 1 -26.41 -2.40 15.96
C GLU A 1 -25.20 -3.14 15.45
N LEU A 2 -24.51 -3.87 16.31
CA LEU A 2 -23.43 -4.79 15.97
C LEU A 2 -24.00 -5.93 15.11
N SER A 3 -23.74 -5.94 13.81
CA SER A 3 -24.06 -7.12 13.02
C SER A 3 -22.91 -8.13 13.10
N SER A 4 -23.15 -9.24 13.78
CA SER A 4 -22.23 -10.36 13.81
C SER A 4 -22.86 -11.57 13.12
N LYS A 5 -22.07 -12.29 12.32
CA LYS A 5 -22.49 -13.52 11.66
C LYS A 5 -21.53 -14.65 12.00
N ALA A 6 -22.08 -15.73 12.53
CA ALA A 6 -21.33 -16.96 12.76
C ALA A 6 -21.82 -18.05 11.81
N ILE A 7 -20.92 -18.71 11.11
CA ILE A 7 -21.21 -19.85 10.24
C ILE A 7 -20.35 -21.03 10.69
N THR A 8 -20.99 -22.16 10.97
CA THR A 8 -20.29 -23.41 11.23
C THR A 8 -20.36 -24.31 10.00
N SER A 9 -19.26 -24.98 9.70
CA SER A 9 -19.14 -25.89 8.58
C SER A 9 -18.18 -27.02 8.94
N LYS A 10 -18.24 -28.14 8.21
CA LYS A 10 -17.26 -29.22 8.34
C LYS A 10 -16.29 -29.20 7.17
N THR A 11 -15.01 -29.33 7.49
CA THR A 11 -13.97 -29.53 6.47
C THR A 11 -14.12 -30.93 5.83
N ARG A 12 -13.50 -31.11 4.65
CA ARG A 12 -13.45 -32.45 4.00
C ARG A 12 -12.86 -33.55 4.91
N ASN A 13 -12.05 -33.17 5.91
CA ASN A 13 -11.43 -34.09 6.87
C ASN A 13 -12.27 -34.25 8.16
N GLY A 14 -13.53 -33.80 8.16
CA GLY A 14 -14.45 -33.93 9.29
C GLY A 14 -14.20 -33.03 10.48
N LYS A 15 -13.27 -32.09 10.40
CA LYS A 15 -13.03 -31.06 11.45
C LYS A 15 -14.09 -29.97 11.37
N ASP A 16 -14.56 -29.52 12.52
CA ASP A 16 -15.46 -28.38 12.61
C ASP A 16 -14.68 -27.08 12.32
N MET A 17 -15.28 -26.22 11.52
CA MET A 17 -14.77 -24.91 11.17
C MET A 17 -15.79 -23.87 11.57
N LEU A 18 -15.36 -22.86 12.31
CA LEU A 18 -16.16 -21.71 12.68
C LEU A 18 -15.65 -20.47 11.93
N TYR A 19 -16.52 -19.86 11.15
CA TYR A 19 -16.28 -18.55 10.53
C TYR A 19 -17.04 -17.50 11.33
N LEU A 20 -16.31 -16.49 11.83
CA LEU A 20 -16.88 -15.34 12.53
C LEU A 20 -16.65 -14.08 11.69
N SER A 21 -17.72 -13.38 11.39
CA SER A 21 -17.67 -12.06 10.75
C SER A 21 -18.22 -11.02 11.72
N PHE A 22 -17.44 -9.99 11.97
CA PHE A 22 -17.85 -8.83 12.77
C PHE A 22 -17.88 -7.61 11.87
N MET A 23 -18.99 -6.90 11.85
CA MET A 23 -19.06 -5.53 11.33
C MET A 23 -19.32 -4.61 12.53
N PRO A 24 -18.26 -3.98 13.09
CA PRO A 24 -18.49 -2.95 14.09
C PRO A 24 -19.20 -1.78 13.41
N GLU A 25 -20.29 -1.28 14.00
CA GLU A 25 -20.68 0.10 13.75
C GLU A 25 -19.56 0.97 14.34
N ILE A 26 -18.76 1.50 13.43
CA ILE A 26 -17.87 2.60 13.77
C ILE A 26 -18.80 3.82 13.73
N ASP A 27 -19.10 4.40 14.88
CA ASP A 27 -19.69 5.75 14.91
C ASP A 27 -18.77 6.61 14.05
N ASP A 28 -19.29 7.08 12.91
CA ASP A 28 -18.57 7.93 11.98
C ASP A 28 -18.29 9.31 12.62
N VAL A 29 -17.43 9.33 13.62
CA VAL A 29 -16.65 10.51 13.93
C VAL A 29 -15.41 10.44 13.02
N TYR A 30 -15.65 10.33 11.73
CA TYR A 30 -14.65 10.73 10.77
C TYR A 30 -14.60 12.26 10.85
N GLU A 31 -13.66 12.77 11.62
CA GLU A 31 -13.14 14.08 11.31
C GLU A 31 -12.71 14.01 9.85
N ASP A 32 -13.29 14.87 9.06
CA ASP A 32 -13.01 15.09 7.63
C ASP A 32 -11.60 15.75 7.54
N SER A 33 -10.60 15.03 8.05
CA SER A 33 -9.22 15.49 8.06
C SER A 33 -8.57 15.07 6.75
N GLU A 34 -8.07 16.06 6.03
CA GLU A 34 -7.20 15.84 4.86
C GLU A 34 -6.16 14.77 5.19
N LYS A 35 -6.12 13.70 4.40
CA LYS A 35 -5.19 12.58 4.58
C LYS A 35 -4.07 12.66 3.56
N GLU A 36 -2.89 12.25 3.98
CA GLU A 36 -1.76 12.08 3.08
C GLU A 36 -1.56 10.59 2.76
N TYR A 37 -1.68 10.25 1.48
CA TYR A 37 -1.49 8.92 0.95
C TYR A 37 -0.14 8.80 0.25
N LEU A 38 0.61 7.75 0.57
CA LEU A 38 1.89 7.49 -0.06
C LEU A 38 1.89 6.09 -0.68
N PHE A 39 2.03 6.03 -2.01
CA PHE A 39 2.06 4.79 -2.77
C PHE A 39 3.51 4.37 -3.02
N LEU A 40 3.94 3.27 -2.42
CA LEU A 40 5.24 2.65 -2.66
C LEU A 40 5.08 1.51 -3.65
N ILE A 41 5.69 1.64 -4.82
CA ILE A 41 5.55 0.70 -5.94
C ILE A 41 6.88 0.01 -6.20
N ASP A 42 6.92 -1.28 -5.96
CA ASP A 42 8.04 -2.13 -6.33
C ASP A 42 8.13 -2.24 -7.86
N ILE A 43 9.26 -1.83 -8.41
CA ILE A 43 9.59 -1.97 -9.82
C ILE A 43 10.84 -2.83 -10.03
N SER A 44 11.18 -3.69 -9.06
CA SER A 44 12.27 -4.65 -9.19
C SER A 44 12.07 -5.63 -10.34
N GLY A 45 13.15 -6.31 -10.74
CA GLY A 45 13.12 -7.23 -11.88
C GLY A 45 12.09 -8.37 -11.72
N SER A 46 11.77 -8.81 -10.51
CA SER A 46 10.76 -9.83 -10.22
C SER A 46 9.34 -9.38 -10.56
N MET A 47 9.10 -8.06 -10.58
CA MET A 47 7.81 -7.45 -10.96
C MET A 47 7.56 -7.40 -12.47
N MET A 48 8.51 -7.85 -13.30
CA MET A 48 8.41 -7.74 -14.76
C MET A 48 7.15 -8.42 -15.33
N GLY A 49 6.56 -7.80 -16.37
CA GLY A 49 5.44 -8.33 -17.11
C GLY A 49 4.08 -8.08 -16.46
N VAL A 50 3.32 -9.15 -16.24
CA VAL A 50 1.92 -9.06 -15.75
C VAL A 50 1.87 -8.45 -14.36
N LYS A 51 2.79 -8.79 -13.45
CA LYS A 51 2.82 -8.27 -12.08
C LYS A 51 2.84 -6.74 -12.08
N LEU A 52 3.79 -6.12 -12.78
CA LEU A 52 3.88 -4.66 -12.83
C LEU A 52 2.67 -4.04 -13.54
N SER A 53 2.13 -4.67 -14.59
CA SER A 53 0.95 -4.14 -15.27
C SER A 53 -0.29 -4.14 -14.39
N GLU A 54 -0.51 -5.20 -13.61
CA GLU A 54 -1.63 -5.27 -12.66
C GLU A 54 -1.43 -4.32 -11.49
N THR A 55 -0.18 -4.19 -10.99
CA THR A 55 0.15 -3.20 -9.94
C THR A 55 -0.17 -1.78 -10.39
N LYS A 56 0.23 -1.40 -11.61
CA LYS A 56 -0.09 -0.07 -12.17
C LYS A 56 -1.60 0.18 -12.20
N ARG A 57 -2.38 -0.81 -12.65
CA ARG A 57 -3.85 -0.71 -12.67
C ARG A 57 -4.42 -0.56 -11.27
N ALA A 58 -3.94 -1.38 -10.32
CA ALA A 58 -4.40 -1.32 -8.92
C ALA A 58 -4.09 0.04 -8.28
N VAL A 59 -2.88 0.57 -8.47
CA VAL A 59 -2.52 1.90 -7.93
C VAL A 59 -3.38 3.01 -8.53
N ILE A 60 -3.63 2.99 -9.84
CA ILE A 60 -4.50 3.97 -10.49
C ILE A 60 -5.92 3.88 -9.94
N GLU A 61 -6.46 2.68 -9.72
CA GLU A 61 -7.79 2.52 -9.14
C GLU A 61 -7.84 2.97 -7.67
N CYS A 62 -6.78 2.75 -6.88
CA CYS A 62 -6.68 3.29 -5.52
C CYS A 62 -6.65 4.83 -5.53
N LEU A 63 -5.89 5.44 -6.44
CA LEU A 63 -5.83 6.90 -6.57
C LEU A 63 -7.20 7.51 -6.89
N LYS A 64 -8.02 6.85 -7.69
CA LYS A 64 -9.39 7.30 -8.02
C LYS A 64 -10.37 7.25 -6.85
N GLN A 65 -9.99 6.60 -5.74
CA GLN A 65 -10.82 6.51 -4.53
C GLN A 65 -10.48 7.61 -3.50
N LEU A 66 -9.51 8.46 -3.80
CA LEU A 66 -9.18 9.60 -2.95
C LEU A 66 -10.26 10.66 -3.04
N ASP A 67 -10.47 11.37 -1.94
CA ASP A 67 -11.44 12.45 -1.85
C ASP A 67 -10.80 13.82 -2.13
N GLU A 68 -11.63 14.80 -2.46
CA GLU A 68 -11.18 16.19 -2.59
C GLU A 68 -10.63 16.68 -1.24
N GLY A 69 -9.43 17.27 -1.24
CA GLY A 69 -8.69 17.65 -0.04
C GLY A 69 -7.59 16.66 0.35
N ASP A 70 -7.69 15.40 -0.05
CA ASP A 70 -6.63 14.43 0.16
C ASP A 70 -5.35 14.82 -0.60
N LYS A 71 -4.21 14.42 -0.04
CA LYS A 71 -2.90 14.60 -0.68
C LYS A 71 -2.28 13.25 -0.97
N PHE A 72 -1.51 13.16 -2.02
CA PHE A 72 -0.81 11.94 -2.36
C PHE A 72 0.58 12.15 -2.94
N ASN A 73 1.41 11.12 -2.85
CA ASN A 73 2.65 11.02 -3.59
C ASN A 73 2.93 9.56 -3.97
N ILE A 74 3.85 9.35 -4.90
CA ILE A 74 4.22 8.02 -5.40
C ILE A 74 5.74 7.88 -5.31
N ILE A 75 6.19 6.75 -4.77
CA ILE A 75 7.58 6.33 -4.73
C ILE A 75 7.69 5.02 -5.52
N ALA A 76 8.43 5.03 -6.60
CA ALA A 76 8.83 3.81 -7.29
C ALA A 76 10.21 3.36 -6.79
N PHE A 77 10.39 2.07 -6.54
CA PHE A 77 11.67 1.56 -6.03
C PHE A 77 12.08 0.23 -6.64
N ASP A 78 13.38 0.08 -6.81
CA ASP A 78 14.09 -1.16 -7.12
C ASP A 78 15.30 -1.30 -6.18
N HIS A 79 16.54 -1.24 -6.65
CA HIS A 79 17.75 -1.08 -5.84
C HIS A 79 18.01 0.38 -5.44
N GLN A 80 17.25 1.30 -5.98
CA GLN A 80 17.16 2.72 -5.66
C GLN A 80 15.70 3.09 -5.53
N PHE A 81 15.39 4.36 -5.26
CA PHE A 81 14.01 4.83 -5.32
C PHE A 81 13.94 6.23 -5.95
N GLU A 82 12.81 6.49 -6.56
CA GLU A 82 12.47 7.77 -7.15
C GLU A 82 11.10 8.22 -6.60
N VAL A 83 11.00 9.50 -6.27
CA VAL A 83 9.78 10.13 -5.81
C VAL A 83 9.17 10.93 -6.95
N MET A 84 7.89 10.73 -7.23
CA MET A 84 7.20 11.42 -8.32
C MET A 84 7.24 12.94 -8.16
N SER A 85 7.08 13.45 -6.94
CA SER A 85 7.06 14.87 -6.63
C SER A 85 7.84 15.17 -5.35
N ALA A 86 8.48 16.33 -5.27
CA ALA A 86 9.21 16.78 -4.08
C ALA A 86 8.29 16.93 -2.85
N HIS A 87 6.99 17.18 -3.06
CA HIS A 87 5.98 17.34 -2.02
C HIS A 87 4.74 16.52 -2.38
N ALA A 88 3.92 16.18 -1.38
CA ALA A 88 2.62 15.58 -1.62
C ALA A 88 1.74 16.52 -2.47
N LEU A 89 1.06 15.97 -3.45
CA LEU A 89 0.20 16.67 -4.40
C LEU A 89 -1.24 16.59 -3.92
N GLU A 90 -1.98 17.68 -4.02
CA GLU A 90 -3.43 17.69 -3.80
C GLU A 90 -4.12 16.79 -4.84
N TYR A 91 -5.11 16.00 -4.40
CA TYR A 91 -5.91 15.20 -5.30
C TYR A 91 -6.81 16.12 -6.14
N ASN A 92 -6.54 16.19 -7.42
CA ASN A 92 -7.33 16.87 -8.43
C ASN A 92 -7.09 16.24 -9.81
N GLU A 93 -7.92 16.58 -10.79
CA GLU A 93 -7.86 16.00 -12.12
C GLU A 93 -6.49 16.16 -12.80
N LYS A 94 -5.85 17.32 -12.67
CA LYS A 94 -4.52 17.59 -13.25
C LYS A 94 -3.46 16.69 -12.66
N ASN A 95 -3.39 16.64 -11.31
CA ASN A 95 -2.39 15.85 -10.60
C ASN A 95 -2.62 14.35 -10.80
N MET A 96 -3.89 13.93 -10.90
CA MET A 96 -4.25 12.55 -11.25
C MET A 96 -3.75 12.16 -12.64
N GLN A 97 -3.91 13.01 -13.65
CA GLN A 97 -3.39 12.76 -15.00
C GLN A 97 -1.85 12.69 -15.03
N GLU A 98 -1.17 13.51 -14.22
CA GLU A 98 0.29 13.45 -14.07
C GLU A 98 0.73 12.15 -13.40
N ALA A 99 0.01 11.72 -12.35
CA ALA A 99 0.26 10.45 -11.68
C ALA A 99 0.06 9.25 -12.62
N GLU A 100 -1.03 9.23 -13.39
CA GLU A 100 -1.26 8.18 -14.39
C GLU A 100 -0.13 8.10 -15.43
N LYS A 101 0.35 9.23 -15.91
CA LYS A 101 1.49 9.27 -16.84
C LYS A 101 2.75 8.73 -16.19
N TYR A 102 3.03 9.14 -14.97
CA TYR A 102 4.19 8.65 -14.21
C TYR A 102 4.11 7.14 -14.00
N ILE A 103 3.00 6.62 -13.45
CA ILE A 103 2.78 5.20 -13.24
C ILE A 103 2.95 4.41 -14.53
N ASN A 104 2.36 4.87 -15.63
CA ASN A 104 2.46 4.20 -16.93
C ASN A 104 3.88 4.19 -17.51
N SER A 105 4.70 5.17 -17.13
CA SER A 105 6.12 5.24 -17.55
C SER A 105 7.02 4.25 -16.84
N LEU A 106 6.66 3.79 -15.63
CA LEU A 106 7.48 2.88 -14.81
C LEU A 106 7.86 1.60 -15.58
N ARG A 107 9.06 1.12 -15.36
CA ARG A 107 9.59 -0.11 -15.98
C ARG A 107 10.27 -0.94 -14.89
N ALA A 108 10.05 -2.26 -14.94
CA ALA A 108 10.71 -3.17 -14.02
C ALA A 108 12.19 -3.32 -14.34
N SER A 109 13.04 -3.18 -13.33
CA SER A 109 14.49 -3.34 -13.43
C SER A 109 15.15 -3.58 -12.08
N GLY A 110 16.41 -4.01 -12.07
CA GLY A 110 17.25 -4.05 -10.88
C GLY A 110 16.84 -5.06 -9.80
N GLY A 111 17.41 -4.86 -8.62
CA GLY A 111 17.12 -5.62 -7.40
C GLY A 111 15.98 -4.99 -6.59
N THR A 112 15.81 -5.44 -5.32
CA THR A 112 14.76 -4.94 -4.44
C THR A 112 15.40 -4.38 -3.16
N GLU A 113 15.28 -3.06 -2.92
CA GLU A 113 15.70 -2.38 -1.69
C GLU A 113 14.52 -1.58 -1.15
N ILE A 114 13.78 -2.16 -0.20
CA ILE A 114 12.54 -1.58 0.33
C ILE A 114 12.75 -0.71 1.58
N LEU A 115 13.85 -0.93 2.31
CA LEU A 115 14.07 -0.23 3.59
C LEU A 115 14.25 1.27 3.41
N ASN A 116 14.99 1.69 2.37
CA ASN A 116 15.24 3.10 2.13
C ASN A 116 13.98 3.87 1.71
N PRO A 117 13.11 3.38 0.80
CA PRO A 117 11.79 3.97 0.56
C PRO A 117 10.92 4.09 1.81
N ILE A 118 10.90 3.06 2.66
CA ILE A 118 10.14 3.09 3.93
C ILE A 118 10.73 4.13 4.90
N LYS A 119 12.06 4.21 5.02
CA LYS A 119 12.72 5.25 5.82
C LYS A 119 12.34 6.65 5.34
N PHE A 120 12.36 6.88 4.04
CA PHE A 120 11.95 8.13 3.45
C PHE A 120 10.48 8.44 3.74
N ALA A 121 9.60 7.46 3.57
CA ALA A 121 8.17 7.59 3.82
C ALA A 121 7.85 8.01 5.28
N LEU A 122 8.62 7.51 6.23
CA LEU A 122 8.42 7.74 7.66
C LEU A 122 9.28 8.89 8.24
N TYR A 123 10.13 9.52 7.41
CA TYR A 123 11.10 10.50 7.88
C TYR A 123 10.46 11.71 8.60
N GLU A 124 9.37 12.23 8.08
CA GLU A 124 8.71 13.42 8.65
C GLU A 124 7.86 13.13 9.89
N ASN A 125 7.66 11.86 10.22
CA ASN A 125 6.83 11.41 11.35
C ASN A 125 5.41 12.05 11.39
N THR A 126 4.88 12.36 10.21
CA THR A 126 3.51 12.86 10.02
C THR A 126 2.55 11.70 9.87
N GLU A 127 1.25 11.93 10.08
CA GLU A 127 0.23 10.92 9.85
C GLU A 127 0.07 10.66 8.34
N LYS A 128 0.39 9.42 7.91
CA LYS A 128 0.28 9.00 6.51
C LYS A 128 -0.37 7.64 6.38
N VAL A 129 -1.09 7.46 5.29
CA VAL A 129 -1.57 6.16 4.84
C VAL A 129 -0.63 5.67 3.75
N ILE A 130 0.17 4.66 4.06
CA ILE A 130 1.19 4.12 3.16
C ILE A 130 0.68 2.82 2.55
N LEU A 131 0.56 2.77 1.22
CA LEU A 131 0.18 1.59 0.45
C LEU A 131 1.42 1.04 -0.24
N LEU A 132 1.85 -0.16 0.16
CA LEU A 132 3.05 -0.80 -0.34
C LEU A 132 2.68 -1.95 -1.29
N PHE A 133 3.07 -1.84 -2.55
CA PHE A 133 2.84 -2.84 -3.60
C PHE A 133 4.16 -3.54 -3.93
N THR A 134 4.29 -4.81 -3.60
CA THR A 134 5.51 -5.61 -3.79
C THR A 134 5.17 -7.09 -3.95
N ASP A 135 6.03 -7.87 -4.59
CA ASP A 135 5.91 -9.34 -4.57
C ASP A 135 6.56 -9.99 -3.34
N GLY A 136 7.07 -9.18 -2.41
CA GLY A 136 7.54 -9.62 -1.09
C GLY A 136 8.92 -10.29 -1.08
N GLN A 137 9.67 -10.26 -2.18
CA GLN A 137 10.99 -10.87 -2.27
C GLN A 137 12.09 -9.96 -1.71
N VAL A 138 12.17 -9.84 -0.39
CA VAL A 138 13.22 -9.09 0.31
C VAL A 138 13.96 -10.00 1.29
N GLY A 139 15.26 -9.75 1.49
CA GLY A 139 16.09 -10.57 2.39
C GLY A 139 16.26 -9.95 3.79
N ASN A 140 15.61 -8.84 4.10
CA ASN A 140 15.81 -8.07 5.32
C ASN A 140 14.50 -7.71 6.05
N GLU A 141 13.48 -8.58 5.98
CA GLU A 141 12.14 -8.37 6.54
C GLU A 141 12.19 -7.97 8.01
N LYS A 142 13.04 -8.64 8.81
CA LYS A 142 13.17 -8.34 10.24
C LYS A 142 13.61 -6.89 10.46
N GLN A 143 14.58 -6.40 9.69
CA GLN A 143 15.09 -5.03 9.80
C GLN A 143 13.99 -4.01 9.43
N ILE A 144 13.19 -4.32 8.41
CA ILE A 144 12.05 -3.49 7.99
C ILE A 144 11.00 -3.42 9.11
N ILE A 145 10.62 -4.58 9.65
CA ILE A 145 9.61 -4.67 10.72
C ILE A 145 10.09 -3.91 11.97
N ASP A 146 11.34 -4.09 12.37
CA ASP A 146 11.89 -3.41 13.55
C ASP A 146 11.89 -1.89 13.34
N PHE A 147 12.29 -1.41 12.16
CA PHE A 147 12.27 0.01 11.81
C PHE A 147 10.85 0.59 11.82
N VAL A 148 9.88 -0.09 11.20
CA VAL A 148 8.48 0.34 11.17
C VAL A 148 7.88 0.38 12.57
N LYS A 149 8.16 -0.58 13.46
CA LYS A 149 7.71 -0.56 14.85
C LYS A 149 8.22 0.63 15.64
N GLU A 150 9.44 1.05 15.36
CA GLU A 150 10.08 2.16 16.04
C GLU A 150 9.57 3.53 15.53
N HIS A 151 9.43 3.69 14.22
CA HIS A 151 9.21 4.97 13.55
C HIS A 151 7.81 5.15 12.93
N GLY A 152 7.04 4.07 12.75
CA GLY A 152 5.75 4.08 12.05
C GLY A 152 4.52 4.38 12.92
N LYS A 153 4.69 4.92 14.14
CA LYS A 153 3.59 5.07 15.13
C LYS A 153 2.45 5.95 14.65
N ASN A 154 2.74 6.95 13.86
CA ASN A 154 1.75 7.91 13.33
C ASN A 154 1.25 7.55 11.92
N SER A 155 1.79 6.51 11.31
CA SER A 155 1.42 6.11 9.95
C SER A 155 0.80 4.71 9.93
N ARG A 156 -0.07 4.47 8.95
CA ARG A 156 -0.65 3.14 8.70
C ARG A 156 -0.04 2.59 7.43
N ILE A 157 0.53 1.40 7.49
CA ILE A 157 1.14 0.75 6.32
C ILE A 157 0.31 -0.45 5.94
N PHE A 158 -0.15 -0.47 4.68
CA PHE A 158 -0.93 -1.54 4.09
C PHE A 158 -0.12 -2.22 2.99
N PRO A 159 0.44 -3.42 3.24
CA PRO A 159 1.15 -4.18 2.21
C PRO A 159 0.16 -4.90 1.29
N PHE A 160 0.39 -4.80 -0.01
CA PHE A 160 -0.32 -5.52 -1.06
C PHE A 160 0.64 -6.46 -1.76
N GLY A 161 0.43 -7.75 -1.55
CA GLY A 161 1.23 -8.79 -2.18
C GLY A 161 0.78 -9.06 -3.63
N ILE A 162 1.74 -9.06 -4.56
CA ILE A 162 1.49 -9.13 -6.01
C ILE A 162 1.89 -10.50 -6.58
N ASP A 163 1.70 -11.58 -5.85
CA ASP A 163 1.95 -12.94 -6.36
C ASP A 163 1.04 -13.98 -5.71
N SER A 164 0.97 -15.16 -6.29
CA SER A 164 0.31 -16.33 -5.71
C SER A 164 1.06 -16.92 -4.49
N ASN A 165 2.32 -16.56 -4.29
CA ASN A 165 3.22 -17.05 -3.23
C ASN A 165 3.78 -15.91 -2.36
N VAL A 166 2.96 -14.96 -1.99
CA VAL A 166 3.38 -13.85 -1.11
C VAL A 166 3.52 -14.36 0.32
N ASN A 167 4.66 -14.08 0.94
CA ASN A 167 4.90 -14.33 2.36
C ASN A 167 4.31 -13.24 3.24
#